data_b80a346600e89eda95512327e85b962b
#
_entry.id   b80a346600e89eda95512327e85b962b
#
_cell.length_a   1.000
_cell.length_b   1.000
_cell.length_c   1.000
_cell.angle_alpha   90.00
_cell.angle_beta   90.00
_cell.angle_gamma   90.00
#
_symmetry.space_group_name_H-M   'P 1'
#
loop_
_entity.id
_entity.type
_entity.pdbx_description
1 polymer ?
#
loop_
_entity_poly.entity_id
_entity_poly.type
_entity_poly.pdbx_seq_one_letter_code
_entity_poly.pdbx_strand_id
1 'polypeptide(L)'
;MLKIAVIGIGNIAQKAYLPVMAQMRKNIEWHLVTRNENVRREVSQAYGFLNMHENITALKGQGIEAAFVHNATHVHYETIKFLLNNGIHVYVDKPVSEDLEQTKELLALAKEKNLLLTVGFNRRFAPMVEKLKAIPDKKMIFIQKDRVNNDEEVRFAIYDLFIHIL
;
A
#
# COMPACT_ATOMS: atom_id res chain seq x y z
N MET A 1 7.70 -16.91 -13.15
CA MET A 1 6.43 -16.31 -12.71
C MET A 1 6.81 -15.26 -11.68
N LEU A 2 6.32 -14.03 -11.82
CA LEU A 2 6.64 -12.92 -10.91
C LEU A 2 6.14 -13.25 -9.50
N LYS A 3 6.99 -13.07 -8.47
CA LYS A 3 6.64 -13.30 -7.07
C LYS A 3 6.42 -11.99 -6.34
N ILE A 4 5.22 -11.80 -5.84
CA ILE A 4 4.82 -10.55 -5.18
C ILE A 4 4.28 -10.83 -3.78
N ALA A 5 4.75 -10.06 -2.79
CA ALA A 5 4.22 -10.12 -1.44
C ALA A 5 3.10 -9.09 -1.21
N VAL A 6 2.19 -9.41 -0.29
CA VAL A 6 1.17 -8.49 0.22
C VAL A 6 1.26 -8.48 1.74
N ILE A 7 1.65 -7.35 2.32
CA ILE A 7 1.89 -7.21 3.75
C ILE A 7 0.76 -6.39 4.38
N GLY A 8 0.09 -6.98 5.38
CA GLY A 8 -1.07 -6.37 6.01
C GLY A 8 -2.37 -6.70 5.30
N ILE A 9 -3.03 -7.78 5.74
CA ILE A 9 -4.29 -8.25 5.18
C ILE A 9 -5.46 -7.67 5.99
N GLY A 10 -5.47 -6.34 6.10
CA GLY A 10 -6.52 -5.57 6.74
C GLY A 10 -7.72 -5.28 5.82
N ASN A 11 -8.60 -4.40 6.29
CA ASN A 11 -9.86 -4.08 5.59
C ASN A 11 -9.63 -3.59 4.16
N ILE A 12 -8.66 -2.68 3.93
CA ILE A 12 -8.42 -2.14 2.59
C ILE A 12 -7.87 -3.20 1.64
N ALA A 13 -6.95 -4.05 2.10
CA ALA A 13 -6.41 -5.13 1.31
C ALA A 13 -7.52 -6.10 0.87
N GLN A 14 -8.34 -6.56 1.82
CA GLN A 14 -9.43 -7.51 1.55
C GLN A 14 -10.51 -6.92 0.65
N LYS A 15 -10.87 -5.65 0.84
CA LYS A 15 -11.97 -5.01 0.10
C LYS A 15 -11.58 -4.59 -1.31
N ALA A 16 -10.38 -4.05 -1.49
CA ALA A 16 -10.00 -3.38 -2.73
C ALA A 16 -8.95 -4.13 -3.55
N TYR A 17 -8.01 -4.84 -2.92
CA TYR A 17 -6.87 -5.43 -3.60
C TYR A 17 -7.01 -6.93 -3.83
N LEU A 18 -7.29 -7.73 -2.80
CA LEU A 18 -7.32 -9.18 -2.93
C LEU A 18 -8.28 -9.73 -3.98
N PRO A 19 -9.49 -9.17 -4.20
CA PRO A 19 -10.38 -9.66 -5.25
C PRO A 19 -9.77 -9.54 -6.66
N VAL A 20 -9.02 -8.47 -6.92
CA VAL A 20 -8.32 -8.26 -8.20
C VAL A 20 -7.07 -9.16 -8.28
N MET A 21 -6.26 -9.19 -7.21
CA MET A 21 -5.06 -10.01 -7.13
C MET A 21 -5.37 -11.51 -7.32
N ALA A 22 -6.49 -11.98 -6.81
CA ALA A 22 -6.94 -13.37 -6.97
C ALA A 22 -7.16 -13.75 -8.45
N GLN A 23 -7.59 -12.81 -9.28
CA GLN A 23 -7.77 -13.03 -10.73
C GLN A 23 -6.42 -13.14 -11.47
N MET A 24 -5.35 -12.58 -10.90
CA MET A 24 -4.01 -12.55 -11.48
C MET A 24 -3.14 -13.76 -11.12
N ARG A 25 -3.63 -14.74 -10.35
CA ARG A 25 -2.87 -15.89 -9.85
C ARG A 25 -2.26 -16.78 -10.94
N LYS A 26 -2.75 -16.72 -12.16
CA LYS A 26 -2.15 -17.46 -13.29
C LYS A 26 -0.78 -16.91 -13.70
N ASN A 27 -0.53 -15.61 -13.44
CA ASN A 27 0.66 -14.89 -13.89
C ASN A 27 1.57 -14.49 -12.74
N ILE A 28 1.04 -14.43 -11.52
CA ILE A 28 1.72 -13.93 -10.33
C ILE A 28 1.59 -14.95 -9.20
N GLU A 29 2.73 -15.29 -8.60
CA GLU A 29 2.79 -16.05 -7.37
C GLU A 29 2.69 -15.08 -6.18
N TRP A 30 1.57 -15.13 -5.48
CA TRP A 30 1.28 -14.23 -4.37
C TRP A 30 1.72 -14.82 -3.04
N HIS A 31 2.42 -14.02 -2.22
CA HIS A 31 2.85 -14.32 -0.85
C HIS A 31 2.19 -13.35 0.12
N LEU A 32 1.22 -13.79 0.90
CA LEU A 32 0.45 -12.95 1.80
C LEU A 32 1.01 -13.02 3.23
N VAL A 33 1.18 -11.86 3.86
CA VAL A 33 1.77 -11.75 5.20
C VAL A 33 0.78 -11.10 6.16
N THR A 34 0.35 -11.85 7.18
CA THR A 34 -0.45 -11.34 8.30
C THR A 34 -0.29 -12.21 9.54
N ARG A 35 -0.18 -11.60 10.72
CA ARG A 35 -0.08 -12.31 12.00
C ARG A 35 -1.38 -13.01 12.41
N ASN A 36 -2.52 -12.54 11.90
CA ASN A 36 -3.82 -13.08 12.26
C ASN A 36 -4.07 -14.41 11.52
N GLU A 37 -4.04 -15.51 12.25
CA GLU A 37 -4.22 -16.87 11.72
C GLU A 37 -5.62 -17.08 11.10
N ASN A 38 -6.67 -16.52 11.72
CA ASN A 38 -8.02 -16.63 11.17
C ASN A 38 -8.10 -15.97 9.79
N VAL A 39 -7.53 -14.77 9.64
CA VAL A 39 -7.46 -14.06 8.36
C VAL A 39 -6.65 -14.86 7.35
N ARG A 40 -5.52 -15.46 7.73
CA ARG A 40 -4.74 -16.34 6.84
C ARG A 40 -5.59 -17.46 6.28
N ARG A 41 -6.32 -18.17 7.16
CA ARG A 41 -7.18 -19.30 6.78
C ARG A 41 -8.34 -18.87 5.90
N GLU A 42 -9.08 -17.85 6.31
CA GLU A 42 -10.25 -17.33 5.59
C GLU A 42 -9.89 -16.83 4.20
N VAL A 43 -8.84 -16.02 4.09
CA VAL A 43 -8.38 -15.44 2.81
C VAL A 43 -7.81 -16.52 1.88
N SER A 44 -7.06 -17.48 2.42
CA SER A 44 -6.58 -18.63 1.64
C SER A 44 -7.74 -19.45 1.06
N GLN A 45 -8.75 -19.75 1.88
CA GLN A 45 -9.94 -20.50 1.43
C GLN A 45 -10.79 -19.72 0.43
N ALA A 46 -11.05 -18.42 0.70
CA ALA A 46 -11.92 -17.61 -0.13
C ALA A 46 -11.32 -17.31 -1.52
N TYR A 47 -10.02 -17.07 -1.60
CA TYR A 47 -9.35 -16.60 -2.81
C TYR A 47 -8.34 -17.62 -3.39
N GLY A 48 -8.05 -18.73 -2.68
CA GLY A 48 -7.12 -19.75 -3.13
C GLY A 48 -5.65 -19.31 -3.19
N PHE A 49 -5.23 -18.38 -2.31
CA PHE A 49 -3.83 -18.06 -2.14
C PHE A 49 -3.12 -19.16 -1.34
N LEU A 50 -1.99 -19.65 -1.86
CA LEU A 50 -1.29 -20.80 -1.29
C LEU A 50 -0.18 -20.40 -0.31
N ASN A 51 0.52 -19.27 -0.57
CA ASN A 51 1.68 -18.88 0.22
C ASN A 51 1.25 -17.86 1.27
N MET A 52 0.94 -18.33 2.47
CA MET A 52 0.51 -17.53 3.61
C MET A 52 1.59 -17.53 4.68
N HIS A 53 2.02 -16.36 5.11
CA HIS A 53 3.10 -16.17 6.07
C HIS A 53 2.63 -15.39 7.30
N GLU A 54 3.19 -15.73 8.45
CA GLU A 54 2.89 -15.04 9.70
C GLU A 54 3.61 -13.70 9.82
N ASN A 55 4.84 -13.64 9.34
CA ASN A 55 5.69 -12.46 9.47
C ASN A 55 6.50 -12.18 8.21
N ILE A 56 7.00 -10.95 8.09
CA ILE A 56 7.72 -10.48 6.92
C ILE A 56 9.09 -11.16 6.72
N THR A 57 9.70 -11.68 7.80
CA THR A 57 11.00 -12.33 7.71
C THR A 57 10.93 -13.66 6.95
N ALA A 58 9.75 -14.29 6.89
CA ALA A 58 9.50 -15.49 6.11
C ALA A 58 9.61 -15.26 4.59
N LEU A 59 9.64 -14.01 4.13
CA LEU A 59 9.84 -13.67 2.73
C LEU A 59 11.30 -13.80 2.27
N LYS A 60 12.26 -13.85 3.22
CA LYS A 60 13.69 -14.02 2.90
C LYS A 60 13.92 -15.33 2.16
N GLY A 61 14.65 -15.26 1.05
CA GLY A 61 14.96 -16.44 0.25
C GLY A 61 13.80 -16.97 -0.62
N GLN A 62 12.61 -16.37 -0.57
CA GLN A 62 11.46 -16.77 -1.40
C GLN A 62 11.54 -16.23 -2.85
N GLY A 63 12.49 -15.34 -3.15
CA GLY A 63 12.62 -14.73 -4.46
C GLY A 63 11.54 -13.69 -4.76
N ILE A 64 11.07 -12.98 -3.72
CA ILE A 64 10.09 -11.92 -3.86
C ILE A 64 10.72 -10.74 -4.59
N GLU A 65 10.07 -10.27 -5.65
CA GLU A 65 10.55 -9.17 -6.50
C GLU A 65 9.90 -7.83 -6.11
N ALA A 66 8.63 -7.85 -5.70
CA ALA A 66 7.90 -6.65 -5.29
C ALA A 66 6.95 -6.94 -4.11
N ALA A 67 6.55 -5.90 -3.39
CA ALA A 67 5.62 -6.02 -2.28
C ALA A 67 4.62 -4.87 -2.23
N PHE A 68 3.37 -5.21 -1.93
CA PHE A 68 2.32 -4.28 -1.53
C PHE A 68 2.29 -4.17 0.00
N VAL A 69 2.28 -2.95 0.51
CA VAL A 69 2.29 -2.65 1.96
C VAL A 69 0.97 -1.96 2.33
N HIS A 70 0.12 -2.69 3.05
CA HIS A 70 -1.23 -2.28 3.47
C HIS A 70 -1.43 -2.37 4.99
N ASN A 71 -0.34 -2.51 5.75
CA ASN A 71 -0.38 -2.53 7.20
C ASN A 71 -0.63 -1.11 7.78
N ALA A 72 -0.68 -0.98 9.11
CA ALA A 72 -0.91 0.30 9.75
C ALA A 72 0.26 1.27 9.53
N THR A 73 -0.02 2.56 9.37
CA THR A 73 0.95 3.60 9.01
C THR A 73 2.17 3.64 9.94
N HIS A 74 1.98 3.45 11.24
CA HIS A 74 3.06 3.50 12.23
C HIS A 74 4.14 2.40 12.06
N VAL A 75 3.85 1.36 11.27
CA VAL A 75 4.83 0.29 10.95
C VAL A 75 5.31 0.34 9.49
N HIS A 76 4.87 1.31 8.70
CA HIS A 76 5.29 1.44 7.30
C HIS A 76 6.79 1.60 7.18
N TYR A 77 7.39 2.51 7.96
CA TYR A 77 8.82 2.79 7.89
C TYR A 77 9.68 1.51 8.02
N GLU A 78 9.48 0.75 9.09
CA GLU A 78 10.25 -0.47 9.32
C GLU A 78 9.97 -1.54 8.26
N THR A 79 8.71 -1.67 7.84
CA THR A 79 8.31 -2.60 6.78
C THR A 79 8.98 -2.27 5.45
N ILE A 80 8.92 -1.02 5.02
CA ILE A 80 9.50 -0.55 3.76
C ILE A 80 11.04 -0.68 3.81
N LYS A 81 11.67 -0.26 4.91
CA LYS A 81 13.11 -0.37 5.11
C LYS A 81 13.59 -1.82 5.02
N PHE A 82 12.85 -2.74 5.65
CA PHE A 82 13.13 -4.18 5.53
C PHE A 82 13.07 -4.65 4.08
N LEU A 83 12.01 -4.30 3.34
CA LEU A 83 11.81 -4.73 1.96
C LEU A 83 12.91 -4.19 1.03
N LEU A 84 13.18 -2.89 1.11
CA LEU A 84 14.24 -2.26 0.31
C LEU A 84 15.62 -2.85 0.62
N ASN A 85 15.92 -3.15 1.90
CA ASN A 85 17.17 -3.79 2.28
C ASN A 85 17.29 -5.24 1.78
N ASN A 86 16.19 -5.89 1.44
CA ASN A 86 16.18 -7.22 0.83
C ASN A 86 16.02 -7.19 -0.71
N GLY A 87 16.19 -6.02 -1.35
CA GLY A 87 16.14 -5.89 -2.81
C GLY A 87 14.73 -5.98 -3.41
N ILE A 88 13.69 -5.68 -2.63
CA ILE A 88 12.28 -5.82 -3.01
C ILE A 88 11.71 -4.45 -3.36
N HIS A 89 11.13 -4.30 -4.55
CA HIS A 89 10.36 -3.12 -4.95
C HIS A 89 9.11 -2.94 -4.08
N VAL A 90 8.74 -1.70 -3.77
CA VAL A 90 7.65 -1.43 -2.83
C VAL A 90 6.56 -0.56 -3.44
N TYR A 91 5.32 -1.00 -3.30
CA TYR A 91 4.12 -0.18 -3.37
C TYR A 91 3.53 -0.09 -1.97
N VAL A 92 3.31 1.11 -1.45
CA VAL A 92 2.78 1.34 -0.10
C VAL A 92 1.51 2.18 -0.15
N ASP A 93 0.55 1.89 0.71
CA ASP A 93 -0.58 2.79 0.95
C ASP A 93 -0.09 4.13 1.53
N LYS A 94 -0.86 5.17 1.32
CA LYS A 94 -0.58 6.49 1.88
C LYS A 94 -0.83 6.53 3.41
N PRO A 95 -0.07 7.33 4.15
CA PRO A 95 1.20 7.95 3.79
C PRO A 95 2.36 6.94 3.86
N VAL A 96 3.49 7.28 3.27
CA VAL A 96 4.73 6.48 3.42
C VAL A 96 5.12 6.39 4.89
N SER A 97 5.13 7.53 5.57
CA SER A 97 5.34 7.71 7.02
C SER A 97 4.68 9.02 7.45
N GLU A 98 4.42 9.17 8.74
CA GLU A 98 4.01 10.43 9.35
C GLU A 98 5.20 11.31 9.75
N ASP A 99 6.42 10.84 9.52
CA ASP A 99 7.67 11.52 9.76
C ASP A 99 8.38 11.84 8.44
N LEU A 100 8.74 13.11 8.25
CA LEU A 100 9.37 13.59 7.02
C LEU A 100 10.79 13.01 6.86
N GLU A 101 11.55 12.90 7.94
CA GLU A 101 12.93 12.39 7.86
C GLU A 101 12.94 10.89 7.55
N GLN A 102 12.03 10.11 8.12
CA GLN A 102 11.82 8.72 7.72
C GLN A 102 11.48 8.60 6.23
N THR A 103 10.59 9.47 5.73
CA THR A 103 10.23 9.47 4.30
C THR A 103 11.45 9.78 3.42
N LYS A 104 12.27 10.77 3.78
CA LYS A 104 13.50 11.11 3.06
C LYS A 104 14.50 9.96 3.06
N GLU A 105 14.69 9.32 4.21
CA GLU A 105 15.58 8.17 4.34
C GLU A 105 15.16 7.02 3.43
N LEU A 106 13.86 6.67 3.42
CA LEU A 106 13.34 5.61 2.56
C LEU A 106 13.50 5.92 1.08
N LEU A 107 13.28 7.17 0.67
CA LEU A 107 13.48 7.59 -0.73
C LEU A 107 14.97 7.52 -1.12
N ALA A 108 15.88 7.94 -0.24
CA ALA A 108 17.31 7.84 -0.46
C ALA A 108 17.75 6.37 -0.57
N LEU A 109 17.27 5.51 0.32
CA LEU A 109 17.55 4.07 0.31
C LEU A 109 17.04 3.39 -0.97
N ALA A 110 15.81 3.71 -1.40
CA ALA A 110 15.26 3.18 -2.64
C ALA A 110 16.11 3.58 -3.86
N LYS A 111 16.54 4.86 -3.91
CA LYS A 111 17.41 5.37 -4.97
C LYS A 111 18.78 4.70 -4.95
N GLU A 112 19.42 4.58 -3.80
CA GLU A 112 20.72 3.92 -3.62
C GLU A 112 20.70 2.49 -4.14
N LYS A 113 19.63 1.75 -3.83
CA LYS A 113 19.47 0.34 -4.22
C LYS A 113 18.87 0.15 -5.63
N ASN A 114 18.58 1.24 -6.34
CA ASN A 114 17.90 1.21 -7.64
C ASN A 114 16.56 0.45 -7.58
N LEU A 115 15.77 0.68 -6.54
CA LEU A 115 14.48 0.06 -6.30
C LEU A 115 13.34 1.08 -6.45
N LEU A 116 12.18 0.60 -6.85
CA LEU A 116 10.97 1.41 -6.90
C LEU A 116 10.33 1.52 -5.51
N LEU A 117 10.01 2.73 -5.09
CA LEU A 117 9.13 3.02 -3.96
C LEU A 117 7.97 3.88 -4.47
N THR A 118 6.80 3.28 -4.58
CA THR A 118 5.59 3.91 -5.13
C THR A 118 4.54 4.06 -4.04
N VAL A 119 3.90 5.23 -3.98
CA VAL A 119 2.84 5.52 -3.00
C VAL A 119 1.46 5.46 -3.65
N GLY A 120 0.54 4.77 -3.00
CA GLY A 120 -0.81 4.49 -3.49
C GLY A 120 -1.79 5.65 -3.38
N PHE A 121 -1.50 6.79 -3.98
CA PHE A 121 -2.45 7.91 -4.11
C PHE A 121 -3.51 7.59 -5.18
N ASN A 122 -4.33 6.58 -4.92
CA ASN A 122 -5.26 6.00 -5.89
C ASN A 122 -6.33 6.99 -6.41
N ARG A 123 -6.71 7.99 -5.62
CA ARG A 123 -7.76 8.95 -6.01
C ARG A 123 -7.36 9.86 -7.15
N ARG A 124 -6.07 10.03 -7.41
CA ARG A 124 -5.58 10.79 -8.58
C ARG A 124 -6.05 10.22 -9.91
N PHE A 125 -6.42 8.93 -9.93
CA PHE A 125 -6.94 8.24 -11.11
C PHE A 125 -8.47 8.17 -11.17
N ALA A 126 -9.16 8.86 -10.25
CA ALA A 126 -10.62 8.90 -10.29
C ALA A 126 -11.10 9.62 -11.57
N PRO A 127 -12.14 9.10 -12.27
CA PRO A 127 -12.57 9.67 -13.56
C PRO A 127 -12.88 11.17 -13.50
N MET A 128 -13.43 11.65 -12.38
CA MET A 128 -13.69 13.09 -12.21
C MET A 128 -12.41 13.92 -12.06
N VAL A 129 -11.37 13.37 -11.43
CA VAL A 129 -10.06 14.04 -11.33
C VAL A 129 -9.41 14.14 -12.70
N GLU A 130 -9.48 13.08 -13.52
CA GLU A 130 -8.99 13.13 -14.89
C GLU A 130 -9.72 14.18 -15.74
N LYS A 131 -11.03 14.30 -15.59
CA LYS A 131 -11.81 15.38 -16.24
C LYS A 131 -11.35 16.76 -15.78
N LEU A 132 -11.13 16.95 -14.48
CA LEU A 132 -10.61 18.22 -13.92
C LEU A 132 -9.23 18.55 -14.46
N LYS A 133 -8.35 17.56 -14.59
CA LYS A 133 -6.99 17.77 -15.17
C LYS A 133 -7.06 18.30 -16.60
N ALA A 134 -7.99 17.83 -17.39
CA ALA A 134 -8.16 18.22 -18.80
C ALA A 134 -8.66 19.66 -19.01
N ILE A 135 -9.20 20.35 -18.00
CA ILE A 135 -9.66 21.73 -18.12
C ILE A 135 -8.44 22.66 -18.20
N PRO A 136 -8.27 23.46 -19.27
CA PRO A 136 -7.17 24.41 -19.38
C PRO A 136 -7.38 25.63 -18.47
N ASP A 137 -6.30 26.35 -18.20
CA ASP A 137 -6.28 27.68 -17.55
C ASP A 137 -7.06 27.81 -16.24
N LYS A 138 -7.07 26.75 -15.43
CA LYS A 138 -7.71 26.75 -14.12
C LYS A 138 -7.09 27.81 -13.21
N LYS A 139 -7.90 28.73 -12.70
CA LYS A 139 -7.48 29.77 -11.75
C LYS A 139 -7.73 29.37 -10.29
N MET A 140 -8.71 28.53 -10.07
CA MET A 140 -9.08 28.04 -8.73
C MET A 140 -9.66 26.63 -8.82
N ILE A 141 -9.33 25.80 -7.84
CA ILE A 141 -9.94 24.49 -7.63
C ILE A 141 -10.43 24.46 -6.19
N PHE A 142 -11.70 24.11 -5.99
CA PHE A 142 -12.27 23.86 -4.68
C PHE A 142 -12.56 22.37 -4.54
N ILE A 143 -12.03 21.75 -3.48
CA ILE A 143 -12.25 20.32 -3.19
C ILE A 143 -12.73 20.23 -1.74
N GLN A 144 -13.84 19.55 -1.53
CA GLN A 144 -14.41 19.29 -0.22
C GLN A 144 -14.58 17.80 0.00
N LYS A 145 -14.28 17.36 1.23
CA LYS A 145 -14.49 15.99 1.65
C LYS A 145 -14.99 15.98 3.10
N ASP A 146 -16.23 15.57 3.25
CA ASP A 146 -16.90 15.48 4.54
C ASP A 146 -17.00 14.03 5.00
N ARG A 147 -16.97 13.83 6.31
CA ARG A 147 -17.37 12.60 7.00
C ARG A 147 -18.47 12.92 8.00
N VAL A 148 -19.50 12.11 8.03
CA VAL A 148 -20.61 12.24 8.98
C VAL A 148 -20.24 11.49 10.26
N ASN A 149 -20.49 12.09 11.42
CA ASN A 149 -20.30 11.47 12.75
C ASN A 149 -18.88 10.95 13.01
N ASN A 150 -17.88 11.72 12.59
CA ASN A 150 -16.48 11.35 12.76
C ASN A 150 -15.76 12.42 13.59
N ASP A 151 -15.43 12.07 14.83
CA ASP A 151 -14.71 12.93 15.78
C ASP A 151 -13.26 12.43 15.88
N GLU A 152 -12.47 12.74 14.85
CA GLU A 152 -11.06 12.32 14.75
C GLU A 152 -10.13 13.50 15.04
N GLU A 153 -8.95 13.21 15.56
CA GLU A 153 -7.90 14.22 15.73
C GLU A 153 -7.52 14.86 14.38
N VAL A 154 -7.25 16.18 14.41
CA VAL A 154 -6.90 16.96 13.21
C VAL A 154 -5.72 16.35 12.45
N ARG A 155 -4.70 15.84 13.17
CA ARG A 155 -3.54 15.18 12.56
C ARG A 155 -3.95 13.97 11.74
N PHE A 156 -4.82 13.12 12.29
CA PHE A 156 -5.34 11.96 11.58
C PHE A 156 -6.15 12.37 10.35
N ALA A 157 -7.02 13.38 10.48
CA ALA A 157 -7.80 13.91 9.36
C ALA A 157 -6.89 14.40 8.20
N ILE A 158 -5.76 15.04 8.49
CA ILE A 158 -4.80 15.48 7.48
C ILE A 158 -4.19 14.27 6.76
N TYR A 159 -3.64 13.30 7.47
CA TYR A 159 -2.92 12.16 6.88
C TYR A 159 -3.85 11.09 6.28
N ASP A 160 -5.09 10.98 6.73
CA ASP A 160 -6.03 9.98 6.20
C ASP A 160 -6.99 10.54 5.15
N LEU A 161 -7.41 11.80 5.30
CA LEU A 161 -8.41 12.40 4.44
C LEU A 161 -7.83 13.41 3.47
N PHE A 162 -7.14 14.41 4.01
CA PHE A 162 -6.68 15.57 3.26
C PHE A 162 -5.58 15.21 2.26
N ILE A 163 -4.72 14.28 2.60
CA ILE A 163 -3.65 13.78 1.73
C ILE A 163 -4.14 13.25 0.36
N HIS A 164 -5.41 12.92 0.25
CA HIS A 164 -6.01 12.50 -1.01
C HIS A 164 -6.45 13.68 -1.91
N ILE A 165 -6.45 14.88 -1.37
CA ILE A 165 -6.92 16.09 -2.06
C ILE A 165 -5.73 16.86 -2.64
N LEU A 166 -4.55 16.67 -2.06
CA LEU A 166 -3.28 17.24 -2.53
C LEU A 166 -2.76 16.45 -3.73
#